data_0ce78379a3d5348de4bfd79c31972e35
#
_entry.id   0ce78379a3d5348de4bfd79c31972e35
#
_cell.length_a   1.000
_cell.length_b   1.000
_cell.length_c   1.000
_cell.angle_alpha   90.00
_cell.angle_beta   90.00
_cell.angle_gamma   90.00
#
_symmetry.space_group_name_H-M   'P 1'
#
loop_
_entity.id
_entity.type
_entity.pdbx_description
1 polymer ?
#
loop_
_entity_poly.entity_id
_entity_poly.type
_entity_poly.pdbx_seq_one_letter_code
_entity_poly.pdbx_strand_id
1 'polypeptide(L)'
;LTTYIDTNVIISFVDEEDPDHERALKLIDRLPRDRVVSMLTLVELVSVYSRANLEKPIALAFYSIDIVKAKIVDVDFSTVLRKALTYAHQLKLRALDLLHMITASIIGCKKFVTFDSEIIRKSNAIASTLGIEVLTDIIENAA
;
A
#
# COMPACT_ATOMS: atom_id res chain seq x y z
N LEU A 1 15.35 -5.11 0.56
CA LEU A 1 14.21 -5.06 1.47
C LEU A 1 12.93 -4.75 0.69
N THR A 2 11.91 -5.57 0.90
CA THR A 2 10.64 -5.48 0.18
C THR A 2 9.77 -4.37 0.76
N THR A 3 9.21 -3.55 -0.12
CA THR A 3 8.32 -2.45 0.24
C THR A 3 6.91 -2.72 -0.29
N TYR A 4 5.92 -2.64 0.57
CA TYR A 4 4.51 -2.70 0.20
C TYR A 4 4.00 -1.29 -0.14
N ILE A 5 3.31 -1.16 -1.26
CA ILE A 5 2.76 0.13 -1.68
C ILE A 5 1.26 0.14 -1.45
N ASP A 6 0.78 1.06 -0.63
CA ASP A 6 -0.64 1.24 -0.39
C ASP A 6 -1.34 1.80 -1.64
N THR A 7 -2.59 1.42 -1.82
CA THR A 7 -3.38 1.78 -3.00
C THR A 7 -3.47 3.29 -3.21
N ASN A 8 -3.59 4.09 -2.14
CA ASN A 8 -3.68 5.55 -2.25
C ASN A 8 -2.45 6.18 -2.93
N VAL A 9 -1.27 5.62 -2.71
CA VAL A 9 -0.03 6.10 -3.35
C VAL A 9 -0.08 5.83 -4.86
N ILE A 10 -0.59 4.67 -5.25
CA ILE A 10 -0.73 4.31 -6.67
C ILE A 10 -1.74 5.23 -7.37
N ILE A 11 -2.88 5.47 -6.74
CA ILE A 11 -3.91 6.37 -7.28
C ILE A 11 -3.34 7.77 -7.46
N SER A 12 -2.65 8.30 -6.47
CA SER A 12 -2.02 9.63 -6.54
C SER A 12 -0.95 9.69 -7.63
N PHE A 13 -0.22 8.60 -7.85
CA PHE A 13 0.78 8.51 -8.92
C PHE A 13 0.16 8.54 -10.31
N VAL A 14 -0.99 7.90 -10.49
CA VAL A 14 -1.67 7.79 -11.79
C VAL A 14 -2.51 9.00 -12.12
N ASP A 15 -3.16 9.59 -11.12
CA ASP A 15 -4.10 10.70 -11.28
C ASP A 15 -3.38 12.05 -11.18
N GLU A 16 -3.18 12.70 -12.33
CA GLU A 16 -2.50 14.00 -12.41
C GLU A 16 -3.26 15.11 -11.67
N GLU A 17 -4.56 14.93 -11.43
CA GLU A 17 -5.41 15.89 -10.71
C GLU A 17 -5.37 15.68 -9.19
N ASP A 18 -4.78 14.59 -8.72
CA ASP A 18 -4.70 14.30 -7.29
C ASP A 18 -3.77 15.29 -6.59
N PRO A 19 -4.19 15.85 -5.43
CA PRO A 19 -3.34 16.80 -4.67
C PRO A 19 -1.97 16.24 -4.29
N ASP A 20 -1.85 14.93 -4.14
CA ASP A 20 -0.60 14.25 -3.79
C ASP A 20 0.17 13.70 -5.00
N HIS A 21 -0.23 14.07 -6.22
CA HIS A 21 0.39 13.54 -7.45
C HIS A 21 1.90 13.78 -7.49
N GLU A 22 2.36 15.00 -7.29
CA GLU A 22 3.79 15.33 -7.32
C GLU A 22 4.57 14.63 -6.21
N ARG A 23 3.96 14.51 -5.04
CA ARG A 23 4.52 13.78 -3.91
C ARG A 23 4.68 12.29 -4.24
N ALA A 24 3.68 11.69 -4.88
CA ALA A 24 3.73 10.29 -5.31
C ALA A 24 4.81 10.06 -6.36
N LEU A 25 4.97 10.96 -7.32
CA LEU A 25 6.03 10.86 -8.35
C LEU A 25 7.40 10.82 -7.70
N LYS A 26 7.67 11.72 -6.74
CA LYS A 26 8.95 11.78 -6.04
C LYS A 26 9.19 10.54 -5.18
N LEU A 27 8.17 10.09 -4.48
CA LEU A 27 8.25 8.91 -3.62
C LEU A 27 8.57 7.66 -4.42
N ILE A 28 7.85 7.40 -5.49
CA ILE A 28 8.02 6.21 -6.33
C ILE A 28 9.38 6.24 -7.03
N ASP A 29 9.85 7.40 -7.48
CA ASP A 29 11.16 7.54 -8.09
C ASP A 29 12.30 7.12 -7.14
N ARG A 30 12.15 7.39 -5.84
CA ARG A 30 13.17 7.15 -4.82
C ARG A 30 13.08 5.80 -4.13
N LEU A 31 11.96 5.09 -4.24
CA LEU A 31 11.80 3.80 -3.60
C LEU A 31 12.72 2.75 -4.22
N PRO A 32 13.27 1.83 -3.40
CA PRO A 32 13.95 0.64 -3.92
C PRO A 32 13.05 -0.15 -4.86
N ARG A 33 13.66 -0.90 -5.76
CA ARG A 33 12.93 -1.61 -6.82
C ARG A 33 12.11 -2.82 -6.35
N ASP A 34 12.40 -3.36 -5.18
CA ASP A 34 11.66 -4.49 -4.63
C ASP A 34 10.34 -4.02 -4.01
N ARG A 35 9.35 -3.83 -4.88
CA ARG A 35 8.03 -3.26 -4.55
C ARG A 35 6.97 -4.30 -4.79
N VAL A 36 6.05 -4.42 -3.86
CA VAL A 36 4.96 -5.38 -3.95
C VAL A 36 3.62 -4.74 -3.63
N VAL A 37 2.59 -5.34 -4.18
CA VAL A 37 1.19 -5.13 -3.87
C VAL A 37 0.52 -6.50 -3.77
N SER A 38 -0.75 -6.55 -3.46
CA SER A 38 -1.51 -7.79 -3.35
C SER A 38 -2.77 -7.78 -4.19
N MET A 39 -3.54 -8.88 -4.16
CA MET A 39 -4.86 -8.93 -4.78
C MET A 39 -5.83 -7.92 -4.17
N LEU A 40 -5.65 -7.55 -2.90
CA LEU A 40 -6.42 -6.47 -2.27
C LEU A 40 -6.24 -5.15 -3.01
N THR A 41 -5.02 -4.85 -3.42
CA THR A 41 -4.71 -3.65 -4.19
C THR A 41 -5.44 -3.64 -5.53
N LEU A 42 -5.46 -4.77 -6.23
CA LEU A 42 -6.22 -4.90 -7.49
C LEU A 42 -7.71 -4.64 -7.27
N VAL A 43 -8.30 -5.27 -6.27
CA VAL A 43 -9.73 -5.10 -5.97
C VAL A 43 -10.04 -3.63 -5.65
N GLU A 44 -9.20 -2.99 -4.84
CA GLU A 44 -9.39 -1.57 -4.54
C GLU A 44 -9.29 -0.68 -5.76
N LEU A 45 -8.26 -0.85 -6.58
CA LEU A 45 -8.08 -0.06 -7.80
C LEU A 45 -9.26 -0.24 -8.75
N VAL A 46 -9.68 -1.48 -9.00
CA VAL A 46 -10.83 -1.77 -9.85
C VAL A 46 -12.09 -1.11 -9.30
N SER A 47 -12.29 -1.18 -7.98
CA SER A 47 -13.44 -0.55 -7.32
C SER A 47 -13.44 0.98 -7.51
N VAL A 48 -12.31 1.62 -7.27
CA VAL A 48 -12.16 3.08 -7.43
C VAL A 48 -12.41 3.49 -8.87
N TYR A 49 -11.79 2.81 -9.83
CA TYR A 49 -11.93 3.13 -11.25
C TYR A 49 -13.35 2.87 -11.77
N SER A 50 -14.01 1.81 -11.28
CA SER A 50 -15.39 1.51 -11.62
C SER A 50 -16.35 2.58 -11.10
N ARG A 51 -16.18 3.05 -9.87
CA ARG A 51 -17.00 4.11 -9.29
C ARG A 51 -16.79 5.45 -9.99
N ALA A 52 -15.61 5.68 -10.54
CA ALA A 52 -15.32 6.85 -11.36
C ALA A 52 -15.83 6.72 -12.81
N ASN A 53 -16.49 5.62 -13.14
CA ASN A 53 -17.03 5.33 -14.47
C ASN A 53 -15.96 5.32 -15.57
N LEU A 54 -14.74 4.91 -15.24
CA LEU A 54 -13.67 4.78 -16.22
C LEU A 54 -13.86 3.52 -17.04
N GLU A 55 -13.49 3.60 -18.32
CA GLU A 55 -13.52 2.44 -19.21
C GLU A 55 -12.42 1.45 -18.84
N LYS A 56 -12.73 0.16 -18.95
CA LYS A 56 -11.79 -0.95 -18.71
C LYS A 56 -11.07 -0.85 -17.34
N PRO A 57 -11.81 -0.81 -16.24
CA PRO A 57 -11.21 -0.60 -14.91
C PRO A 57 -10.21 -1.70 -14.53
N ILE A 58 -10.42 -2.95 -14.95
CA ILE A 58 -9.50 -4.05 -14.68
C ILE A 58 -8.17 -3.82 -15.40
N ALA A 59 -8.20 -3.51 -16.68
CA ALA A 59 -6.99 -3.23 -17.45
C ALA A 59 -6.24 -2.03 -16.89
N LEU A 60 -6.97 -0.98 -16.48
CA LEU A 60 -6.37 0.21 -15.87
C LEU A 60 -5.73 -0.11 -14.53
N ALA A 61 -6.31 -0.99 -13.73
CA ALA A 61 -5.74 -1.41 -12.45
C ALA A 61 -4.39 -2.13 -12.65
N PHE A 62 -4.32 -3.08 -13.57
CA PHE A 62 -3.06 -3.74 -13.91
C PHE A 62 -2.02 -2.76 -14.46
N TYR A 63 -2.44 -1.86 -15.32
CA TYR A 63 -1.56 -0.80 -15.86
C TYR A 63 -0.99 0.07 -14.74
N SER A 64 -1.84 0.46 -13.78
CA SER A 64 -1.43 1.30 -12.64
C SER A 64 -0.35 0.63 -11.79
N ILE A 65 -0.49 -0.67 -11.54
CA ILE A 65 0.52 -1.45 -10.81
C ILE A 65 1.81 -1.56 -11.61
N ASP A 66 1.70 -1.77 -12.91
CA ASP A 66 2.86 -1.90 -13.79
C ASP A 66 3.69 -0.61 -13.85
N ILE A 67 3.06 0.55 -13.98
CA ILE A 67 3.79 1.82 -14.07
C ILE A 67 4.50 2.21 -12.77
N VAL A 68 4.01 1.77 -11.61
CA VAL A 68 4.75 1.94 -10.35
C VAL A 68 5.78 0.84 -10.13
N LYS A 69 5.92 -0.08 -11.09
CA LYS A 69 6.89 -1.17 -11.10
C LYS A 69 6.80 -2.06 -9.86
N ALA A 70 5.58 -2.39 -9.46
CA ALA A 70 5.31 -3.31 -8.35
C ALA A 70 4.94 -4.69 -8.86
N LYS A 71 5.28 -5.71 -8.06
CA LYS A 71 4.82 -7.09 -8.30
C LYS A 71 3.56 -7.35 -7.51
N ILE A 72 2.65 -8.11 -8.11
CA ILE A 72 1.48 -8.63 -7.40
C ILE A 72 1.89 -9.93 -6.72
N VAL A 73 1.84 -9.95 -5.40
CA VAL A 73 2.12 -11.16 -4.61
C VAL A 73 0.80 -11.70 -4.10
N ASP A 74 0.52 -12.94 -4.45
CA ASP A 74 -0.66 -13.65 -3.97
C ASP A 74 -0.35 -14.33 -2.63
N VAL A 75 -1.25 -14.15 -1.67
CA VAL A 75 -1.16 -14.79 -0.36
C VAL A 75 -2.48 -15.48 -0.04
N ASP A 76 -2.42 -16.52 0.80
CA ASP A 76 -3.63 -17.19 1.23
C ASP A 76 -4.50 -16.24 2.06
N PHE A 77 -5.66 -15.86 1.52
CA PHE A 77 -6.54 -14.88 2.14
C PHE A 77 -7.08 -15.35 3.49
N SER A 78 -7.32 -16.63 3.64
CA SER A 78 -7.74 -17.20 4.92
C SER A 78 -6.70 -16.98 6.02
N THR A 79 -5.42 -17.12 5.69
CA THR A 79 -4.30 -16.83 6.60
C THR A 79 -4.27 -15.34 6.96
N VAL A 80 -4.48 -14.46 5.99
CA VAL A 80 -4.57 -13.01 6.22
C VAL A 80 -5.68 -12.69 7.22
N LEU A 81 -6.88 -13.24 7.00
CA LEU A 81 -8.03 -12.99 7.88
C LEU A 81 -7.78 -13.45 9.30
N ARG A 82 -7.23 -14.66 9.48
CA ARG A 82 -6.91 -15.19 10.82
C ARG A 82 -5.89 -14.33 11.55
N LYS A 83 -4.83 -13.92 10.86
CA LYS A 83 -3.82 -13.06 11.47
C LYS A 83 -4.37 -11.67 11.77
N ALA A 84 -5.23 -11.14 10.91
CA ALA A 84 -5.91 -9.86 11.14
C ALA A 84 -6.77 -9.90 12.42
N LEU A 85 -7.49 -11.00 12.67
CA LEU A 85 -8.24 -11.17 13.92
C LEU A 85 -7.33 -11.02 15.14
N THR A 86 -6.13 -11.56 15.10
CA THR A 86 -5.18 -11.49 16.20
C THR A 86 -4.73 -10.06 16.48
N TYR A 87 -4.49 -9.26 15.45
CA TYR A 87 -3.90 -7.93 15.58
C TYR A 87 -4.90 -6.76 15.53
N ALA A 88 -6.17 -7.02 15.23
CA ALA A 88 -7.19 -5.97 15.07
C ALA A 88 -7.28 -5.07 16.31
N HIS A 89 -7.28 -5.65 17.49
CA HIS A 89 -7.41 -4.90 18.74
C HIS A 89 -6.18 -4.03 19.03
N GLN A 90 -4.99 -4.55 18.77
CA GLN A 90 -3.74 -3.83 19.04
C GLN A 90 -3.52 -2.67 18.07
N LEU A 91 -3.79 -2.88 16.78
CA LEU A 91 -3.50 -1.88 15.74
C LEU A 91 -4.61 -0.87 15.57
N LYS A 92 -5.87 -1.25 15.81
CA LYS A 92 -7.05 -0.35 15.72
C LYS A 92 -7.14 0.37 14.37
N LEU A 93 -6.76 -0.30 13.30
CA LEU A 93 -6.90 0.16 11.94
C LEU A 93 -8.29 -0.21 11.39
N ARG A 94 -8.76 0.55 10.39
CA ARG A 94 -9.95 0.14 9.63
C ARG A 94 -9.67 -1.18 8.93
N ALA A 95 -10.73 -1.97 8.67
CA ALA A 95 -10.59 -3.36 8.21
C ALA A 95 -9.70 -3.49 6.97
N LEU A 96 -9.91 -2.69 5.93
CA LEU A 96 -9.13 -2.81 4.70
C LEU A 96 -7.67 -2.42 4.91
N ASP A 97 -7.40 -1.37 5.69
CA ASP A 97 -6.03 -0.96 6.05
C ASP A 97 -5.33 -2.06 6.84
N LEU A 98 -6.05 -2.67 7.78
CA LEU A 98 -5.55 -3.80 8.55
C LEU A 98 -5.19 -4.98 7.64
N LEU A 99 -6.06 -5.31 6.69
CA LEU A 99 -5.81 -6.42 5.76
C LEU A 99 -4.58 -6.17 4.89
N HIS A 100 -4.38 -4.96 4.39
CA HIS A 100 -3.16 -4.60 3.66
C HIS A 100 -1.92 -4.74 4.54
N MET A 101 -1.99 -4.24 5.77
CA MET A 101 -0.85 -4.28 6.70
C MET A 101 -0.46 -5.71 7.07
N ILE A 102 -1.46 -6.54 7.35
CA ILE A 102 -1.23 -7.96 7.66
C ILE A 102 -0.70 -8.70 6.44
N THR A 103 -1.21 -8.41 5.25
CA THR A 103 -0.70 -8.97 3.99
C THR A 103 0.77 -8.62 3.80
N ALA A 104 1.14 -7.36 4.01
CA ALA A 104 2.53 -6.92 3.96
C ALA A 104 3.42 -7.69 4.95
N SER A 105 2.92 -7.92 6.16
CA SER A 105 3.61 -8.69 7.18
C SER A 105 3.83 -10.15 6.75
N ILE A 106 2.83 -10.79 6.18
CA ILE A 106 2.92 -12.18 5.71
C ILE A 106 3.91 -12.31 4.55
N ILE A 107 3.92 -11.36 3.63
CA ILE A 107 4.88 -11.32 2.52
C ILE A 107 6.32 -11.14 3.04
N GLY A 108 6.48 -10.54 4.20
CA GLY A 108 7.79 -10.25 4.77
C GLY A 108 8.30 -8.85 4.45
N CYS A 109 7.41 -7.93 4.11
CA CYS A 109 7.78 -6.54 3.85
C CYS A 109 8.30 -5.88 5.13
N LYS A 110 9.35 -5.08 5.00
CA LYS A 110 9.89 -4.28 6.10
C LYS A 110 9.42 -2.82 6.04
N LYS A 111 8.89 -2.40 4.91
CA LYS A 111 8.40 -1.03 4.69
C LYS A 111 7.01 -1.05 4.09
N PHE A 112 6.20 -0.10 4.50
CA PHE A 112 4.84 0.11 4.02
C PHE A 112 4.67 1.59 3.69
N VAL A 113 4.44 1.89 2.42
CA VAL A 113 4.37 3.28 1.92
C VAL A 113 2.91 3.67 1.79
N THR A 114 2.52 4.76 2.43
CA THR A 114 1.14 5.23 2.43
C THR A 114 1.05 6.75 2.61
N PHE A 115 -0.06 7.33 2.16
CA PHE A 115 -0.44 8.71 2.45
C PHE A 115 -1.60 8.80 3.45
N ASP A 116 -2.09 7.66 3.95
CA ASP A 116 -3.22 7.62 4.87
C ASP A 116 -2.80 8.11 6.27
N SER A 117 -3.44 9.18 6.74
CA SER A 117 -3.11 9.78 8.03
C SER A 117 -3.38 8.85 9.22
N GLU A 118 -4.37 7.97 9.13
CA GLU A 118 -4.69 6.98 10.17
C GLU A 118 -3.55 5.99 10.35
N ILE A 119 -3.04 5.44 9.25
CA ILE A 119 -1.91 4.50 9.26
C ILE A 119 -0.66 5.20 9.77
N ILE A 120 -0.40 6.43 9.30
CA ILE A 120 0.77 7.23 9.72
C ILE A 120 0.74 7.47 11.23
N ARG A 121 -0.43 7.79 11.82
CA ARG A 121 -0.57 7.99 13.26
C ARG A 121 -0.28 6.72 14.07
N LYS A 122 -0.50 5.54 13.48
CA LYS A 122 -0.26 4.24 14.11
C LYS A 122 1.13 3.68 13.82
N SER A 123 2.02 4.44 13.21
CA SER A 123 3.34 3.98 12.77
C SER A 123 4.17 3.34 13.89
N ASN A 124 4.14 3.88 15.11
CA ASN A 124 4.87 3.32 16.24
C ASN A 124 4.31 1.96 16.66
N ALA A 125 2.99 1.83 16.75
CA ALA A 125 2.34 0.57 17.08
C ALA A 125 2.59 -0.49 16.01
N ILE A 126 2.56 -0.11 14.73
CA ILE A 126 2.84 -1.01 13.60
C ILE A 126 4.29 -1.48 13.66
N ALA A 127 5.24 -0.58 13.89
CA ALA A 127 6.66 -0.93 13.99
C ALA A 127 6.92 -1.87 15.14
N SER A 128 6.37 -1.61 16.33
CA SER A 128 6.61 -2.45 17.51
C SER A 128 5.89 -3.81 17.43
N THR A 129 4.74 -3.87 16.76
CA THR A 129 3.93 -5.10 16.68
C THR A 129 4.34 -5.99 15.51
N LEU A 130 4.59 -5.42 14.34
CA LEU A 130 4.83 -6.17 13.10
C LEU A 130 6.26 -6.00 12.55
N GLY A 131 7.04 -5.08 13.11
CA GLY A 131 8.39 -4.80 12.58
C GLY A 131 8.36 -4.12 11.21
N ILE A 132 7.28 -3.43 10.87
CA ILE A 132 7.13 -2.72 9.60
C ILE A 132 7.28 -1.22 9.83
N GLU A 133 8.16 -0.60 9.05
CA GLU A 133 8.33 0.86 9.02
C GLU A 133 7.33 1.48 8.07
N VAL A 134 6.49 2.37 8.57
CA VAL A 134 5.55 3.14 7.75
C VAL A 134 6.25 4.38 7.20
N LEU A 135 6.23 4.53 5.89
CA LEU A 135 6.85 5.64 5.17
C LEU A 135 5.80 6.44 4.41
N THR A 136 5.91 7.72 4.48
CA THR A 136 5.07 8.65 3.70
C THR A 136 5.90 9.52 2.76
N ASP A 137 7.17 9.70 3.07
CA ASP A 137 8.18 10.36 2.24
C ASP A 137 9.52 9.67 2.45
N ILE A 138 10.37 9.71 1.44
CA ILE A 138 11.75 9.29 1.60
C ILE A 138 12.55 10.53 1.96
N ILE A 139 13.00 10.58 3.21
CA ILE A 139 13.89 11.62 3.67
C ILE A 139 15.27 11.31 3.09
N GLU A 140 15.78 12.19 2.24
CA GLU A 140 17.21 12.15 1.90
C GLU A 140 17.95 12.41 3.18
N ASN A 141 18.79 11.45 3.61
CA ASN A 141 19.77 11.72 4.62
C ASN A 141 20.68 12.81 4.08
N ALA A 142 20.52 14.02 4.60
CA ALA A 142 21.51 15.07 4.46
C ALA A 142 22.79 14.57 5.16
N ALA A 143 23.62 13.89 4.41
CA ALA A 143 24.95 13.54 4.90
C ALA A 143 25.82 14.75 4.85
#